data_dd98324b1023d9fe89cb5b44cb5bc7e2
#
_entry.id   dd98324b1023d9fe89cb5b44cb5bc7e2
#
_cell.length_a   1.000
_cell.length_b   1.000
_cell.length_c   1.000
_cell.angle_alpha   90.00
_cell.angle_beta   90.00
_cell.angle_gamma   90.00
#
_symmetry.space_group_name_H-M   'P 1'
#
loop_
_entity.id
_entity.type
_entity.pdbx_description
1 polymer ?
#
loop_
_entity_poly.entity_id
_entity_poly.type
_entity_poly.pdbx_seq_one_letter_code
_entity_poly.pdbx_strand_id
1 'polypeptide(L)'
;MKNKQIRLEIKQARFISLDCGLVPTETNYVEKSTNISYKSDFNYIETGEAKKINDAYRTLFQQQTWSLRSFPHGQRNCYNFNLTANRKYLIRGTFIYGNYDNLNQLPIFDLHIGPNRWTTVTTLGVTNGSIHEMIHVLTQDRLQVCLVKTGDTKPFISSLELRPLNNETYVTQSGSLVAVSRVFFSPTPTFVRYDEDIKDRTWVPYIDKNNSVIRTDVAVDTSNFYNVPQVVARTAAIPVDESQPLTIDWTLDEVTAQSYIYMHFAEIQNLKANETREFNITYNGGKRWFDYFRPPNFSITTIFNPRAVSSPDGKFNFTFSMTSNSTLPPLINALEIYKVLDLSLLETNQDEGDPCVPQSYRWEGLDCSYPDSEPPRIISLNLTGSNLTGTITSDISKLTQLRELNLSGNPEINGSVIPDSLQKRIDRNSLKLILDGNQNRTTKSKSKDVPIVAIAASVAGGFSLIVIVAIIFVLTRRKQKHPEASGPVSVTTGTANTETRSPNPSIITKERKFTYSEVLKMTNNFARVLGKGGFGTVYHGNLDDTEVAVKMLSHSSAQGYKEFKAEVELLLRVHHRHLVGLVGYCDDGDKLALIYEYMANGDLRENMLGNTFTTV
;
A
#
# COMPACT_ATOMS: atom_id res chain seq x y z
N MET A 1 35.85 3.01 12.68
CA MET A 1 35.17 1.94 13.40
C MET A 1 34.20 2.46 14.47
N LYS A 2 34.61 3.26 15.45
CA LYS A 2 33.71 3.78 16.51
C LYS A 2 32.43 4.47 16.02
N ASN A 3 32.52 5.35 15.01
CA ASN A 3 31.33 6.05 14.48
C ASN A 3 30.35 5.11 13.74
N LYS A 4 30.84 4.03 13.13
CA LYS A 4 29.97 3.00 12.48
C LYS A 4 29.24 2.21 13.57
N GLN A 5 29.95 1.85 14.66
CA GLN A 5 29.38 1.13 15.80
C GLN A 5 28.27 1.93 16.49
N ILE A 6 28.52 3.20 16.82
CA ILE A 6 27.52 4.10 17.44
C ILE A 6 26.29 4.27 16.53
N ARG A 7 26.49 4.39 15.22
CA ARG A 7 25.40 4.54 14.24
C ARG A 7 24.54 3.28 14.12
N LEU A 8 25.14 2.10 14.27
CA LEU A 8 24.46 0.81 14.30
C LEU A 8 23.65 0.66 15.60
N GLU A 9 24.22 0.98 16.75
CA GLU A 9 23.54 0.92 18.05
C GLU A 9 22.32 1.84 18.12
N ILE A 10 22.41 3.09 17.61
CA ILE A 10 21.29 4.03 17.54
C ILE A 10 20.16 3.52 16.62
N LYS A 11 20.49 2.81 15.54
CA LYS A 11 19.48 2.24 14.64
C LYS A 11 18.80 1.03 15.25
N GLN A 12 19.57 0.16 15.87
CA GLN A 12 19.06 -1.04 16.55
C GLN A 12 18.15 -0.67 17.73
N ALA A 13 18.39 0.43 18.42
CA ALA A 13 17.53 0.93 19.50
C ALA A 13 16.09 1.23 19.07
N ARG A 14 15.82 1.30 17.74
CA ARG A 14 14.48 1.48 17.18
C ARG A 14 13.85 0.19 16.67
N PHE A 15 14.57 -0.93 16.70
CA PHE A 15 14.05 -2.23 16.32
C PHE A 15 13.19 -2.81 17.44
N ILE A 16 12.07 -3.42 17.06
CA ILE A 16 11.32 -4.29 17.95
C ILE A 16 11.60 -5.72 17.47
N SER A 17 12.17 -6.53 18.32
CA SER A 17 12.52 -7.93 18.03
C SER A 17 12.05 -8.80 19.18
N LEU A 18 10.99 -9.57 18.92
CA LEU A 18 10.35 -10.42 19.91
C LEU A 18 10.71 -11.89 19.64
N ASP A 19 11.20 -12.56 20.67
CA ASP A 19 11.25 -14.01 20.75
C ASP A 19 9.91 -14.44 21.39
N CYS A 20 9.01 -14.93 20.55
CA CYS A 20 7.65 -15.25 20.96
C CYS A 20 7.65 -16.54 21.80
N GLY A 21 7.08 -16.43 23.01
CA GLY A 21 7.10 -17.54 23.98
C GLY A 21 8.37 -17.60 24.85
N LEU A 22 9.30 -16.67 24.71
CA LEU A 22 10.36 -16.49 25.69
C LEU A 22 9.73 -16.05 27.03
N VAL A 23 9.95 -16.85 28.08
CA VAL A 23 9.33 -16.56 29.39
C VAL A 23 9.94 -15.29 29.99
N PRO A 24 9.16 -14.44 30.71
CA PRO A 24 9.62 -13.15 31.24
C PRO A 24 10.79 -13.26 32.24
N THR A 25 10.96 -14.43 32.84
CA THR A 25 12.07 -14.72 33.75
C THR A 25 13.40 -14.98 33.04
N GLU A 26 13.36 -15.27 31.73
CA GLU A 26 14.55 -15.38 30.89
C GLU A 26 15.01 -13.99 30.46
N THR A 27 16.31 -13.73 30.52
CA THR A 27 16.88 -12.44 30.17
C THR A 27 16.85 -12.20 28.67
N ASN A 28 16.69 -10.93 28.27
CA ASN A 28 16.95 -10.52 26.90
C ASN A 28 18.35 -10.98 26.47
N TYR A 29 18.49 -11.40 25.23
CA TYR A 29 19.76 -11.87 24.69
C TYR A 29 20.07 -11.20 23.34
N VAL A 30 21.34 -11.26 22.95
CA VAL A 30 21.80 -10.83 21.63
C VAL A 30 22.03 -12.07 20.77
N GLU A 31 21.33 -12.18 19.66
CA GLU A 31 21.47 -13.28 18.71
C GLU A 31 22.85 -13.20 18.03
N LYS A 32 23.59 -14.30 18.01
CA LYS A 32 25.03 -14.30 17.68
C LYS A 32 25.34 -14.01 16.22
N SER A 33 24.48 -14.39 15.28
CA SER A 33 24.74 -14.24 13.85
C SER A 33 24.36 -12.85 13.33
N THR A 34 23.38 -12.21 13.95
CA THR A 34 22.86 -10.90 13.52
C THR A 34 23.18 -9.77 14.48
N ASN A 35 23.70 -10.06 15.68
CA ASN A 35 23.87 -9.08 16.76
C ASN A 35 22.58 -8.32 17.14
N ILE A 36 21.40 -8.88 16.84
CA ILE A 36 20.10 -8.30 17.18
C ILE A 36 19.73 -8.71 18.61
N SER A 37 19.29 -7.74 19.41
CA SER A 37 18.77 -8.00 20.75
C SER A 37 17.30 -8.41 20.68
N TYR A 38 16.99 -9.59 21.22
CA TYR A 38 15.63 -10.12 21.33
C TYR A 38 15.13 -10.06 22.76
N LYS A 39 13.83 -9.83 22.91
CA LYS A 39 13.12 -9.78 24.20
C LYS A 39 11.84 -10.62 24.13
N SER A 40 11.31 -10.94 25.34
CA SER A 40 10.02 -11.63 25.46
C SER A 40 8.88 -10.81 24.85
N ASP A 41 7.91 -11.48 24.28
CA ASP A 41 6.67 -10.93 23.72
C ASP A 41 5.59 -10.64 24.78
N PHE A 42 5.85 -10.95 26.05
CA PHE A 42 4.88 -10.88 27.15
C PHE A 42 4.11 -9.56 27.26
N ASN A 43 4.77 -8.43 26.99
CA ASN A 43 4.15 -7.10 27.09
C ASN A 43 3.33 -6.69 25.84
N TYR A 44 3.22 -7.55 24.86
CA TYR A 44 2.56 -7.25 23.59
C TYR A 44 1.34 -8.12 23.32
N ILE A 45 1.16 -9.18 24.11
CA ILE A 45 0.06 -10.13 23.97
C ILE A 45 -0.26 -10.77 25.33
N GLU A 46 -1.56 -10.94 25.61
CA GLU A 46 -2.04 -11.50 26.87
C GLU A 46 -2.44 -12.97 26.77
N THR A 47 -2.54 -13.51 25.54
CA THR A 47 -3.03 -14.85 25.24
C THR A 47 -1.90 -15.78 24.78
N GLY A 48 -2.21 -17.06 24.70
CA GLY A 48 -1.30 -18.09 24.21
C GLY A 48 -0.37 -18.67 25.28
N GLU A 49 0.28 -19.75 24.92
CA GLU A 49 1.15 -20.53 25.78
C GLU A 49 2.58 -20.53 25.24
N ALA A 50 3.57 -20.28 26.10
CA ALA A 50 4.97 -20.42 25.77
C ALA A 50 5.33 -21.90 25.57
N LYS A 51 5.96 -22.22 24.45
CA LYS A 51 6.44 -23.54 24.08
C LYS A 51 7.87 -23.46 23.53
N LYS A 52 8.55 -24.59 23.45
CA LYS A 52 9.87 -24.71 22.82
C LYS A 52 9.81 -25.77 21.72
N ILE A 53 10.54 -25.56 20.64
CA ILE A 53 10.70 -26.59 19.60
C ILE A 53 11.42 -27.80 20.21
N ASN A 54 11.28 -28.95 19.56
CA ASN A 54 12.01 -30.15 20.00
C ASN A 54 13.52 -29.91 19.91
N ASP A 55 14.27 -30.31 20.95
CA ASP A 55 15.71 -30.09 21.08
C ASP A 55 16.52 -30.64 19.89
N ALA A 56 16.04 -31.71 19.26
CA ALA A 56 16.65 -32.30 18.08
C ALA A 56 16.76 -31.35 16.89
N TYR A 57 15.92 -30.31 16.83
CA TYR A 57 15.87 -29.36 15.72
C TYR A 57 16.55 -28.03 16.04
N ARG A 58 16.94 -27.74 17.28
CA ARG A 58 17.51 -26.43 17.67
C ARG A 58 18.76 -26.06 16.89
N THR A 59 19.59 -27.03 16.54
CA THR A 59 20.84 -26.80 15.79
C THR A 59 20.61 -26.34 14.35
N LEU A 60 19.39 -26.53 13.83
CA LEU A 60 19.01 -26.14 12.46
C LEU A 60 18.57 -24.69 12.38
N PHE A 61 18.27 -24.05 13.51
CA PHE A 61 17.61 -22.76 13.53
C PHE A 61 18.32 -21.75 14.44
N GLN A 62 18.12 -20.47 14.14
CA GLN A 62 18.60 -19.36 14.98
C GLN A 62 17.88 -19.32 16.33
N GLN A 63 18.53 -18.78 17.33
CA GLN A 63 18.07 -18.80 18.73
C GLN A 63 16.67 -18.22 18.94
N GLN A 64 16.30 -17.12 18.23
CA GLN A 64 14.98 -16.47 18.34
C GLN A 64 13.80 -17.32 17.83
N THR A 65 14.08 -18.52 17.36
CA THR A 65 13.05 -19.45 16.92
C THR A 65 13.03 -20.75 17.71
N TRP A 66 13.82 -20.84 18.80
CA TRP A 66 13.81 -22.00 19.70
C TRP A 66 12.60 -22.00 20.63
N SER A 67 12.07 -20.81 20.94
CA SER A 67 10.80 -20.63 21.63
C SER A 67 9.72 -20.26 20.60
N LEU A 68 8.47 -20.47 20.98
CA LEU A 68 7.30 -20.03 20.23
C LEU A 68 6.13 -19.81 21.17
N ARG A 69 5.18 -18.96 20.75
CA ARG A 69 3.89 -18.84 21.41
C ARG A 69 2.84 -19.58 20.60
N SER A 70 2.19 -20.56 21.23
CA SER A 70 1.08 -21.34 20.67
C SER A 70 -0.25 -20.81 21.17
N PHE A 71 -1.29 -20.85 20.35
CA PHE A 71 -2.63 -20.34 20.67
C PHE A 71 -3.66 -21.46 20.59
N PRO A 72 -3.75 -22.31 21.65
CA PRO A 72 -4.75 -23.38 21.69
C PRO A 72 -6.19 -22.86 21.83
N HIS A 73 -6.35 -21.68 22.40
CA HIS A 73 -7.63 -21.06 22.69
C HIS A 73 -7.84 -19.75 21.91
N GLY A 74 -9.11 -19.37 21.73
CA GLY A 74 -9.47 -18.17 21.00
C GLY A 74 -9.41 -18.33 19.47
N GLN A 75 -10.35 -17.69 18.78
CA GLN A 75 -10.40 -17.69 17.32
C GLN A 75 -9.36 -16.74 16.72
N ARG A 76 -9.07 -15.64 17.43
CA ARG A 76 -8.17 -14.57 17.00
C ARG A 76 -7.32 -14.11 18.19
N ASN A 77 -6.01 -14.07 18.01
CA ASN A 77 -5.04 -13.69 19.03
C ASN A 77 -4.10 -12.62 18.44
N CYS A 78 -4.02 -11.45 19.08
CA CYS A 78 -3.38 -10.27 18.49
C CYS A 78 -2.26 -9.72 19.36
N TYR A 79 -1.10 -9.48 18.73
CA TYR A 79 -0.04 -8.63 19.26
C TYR A 79 -0.40 -7.17 19.04
N ASN A 80 -0.29 -6.35 20.08
CA ASN A 80 -0.60 -4.93 20.06
C ASN A 80 0.67 -4.10 20.24
N PHE A 81 0.89 -3.15 19.35
CA PHE A 81 2.03 -2.25 19.38
C PHE A 81 1.57 -0.80 19.36
N ASN A 82 2.05 0.01 20.29
CA ASN A 82 1.93 1.46 20.24
C ASN A 82 3.13 1.99 19.45
N LEU A 83 2.88 2.54 18.26
CA LEU A 83 3.88 3.02 17.31
C LEU A 83 3.53 4.44 16.87
N THR A 84 4.28 4.98 15.93
CA THR A 84 4.02 6.33 15.41
C THR A 84 3.24 6.26 14.11
N ALA A 85 2.09 6.91 14.04
CA ALA A 85 1.28 7.07 12.82
C ALA A 85 2.10 7.69 11.68
N ASN A 86 1.68 7.42 10.45
CA ASN A 86 2.32 7.89 9.22
C ASN A 86 3.79 7.46 9.08
N ARG A 87 4.20 6.42 9.78
CA ARG A 87 5.53 5.83 9.69
C ARG A 87 5.48 4.49 9.00
N LYS A 88 6.49 4.23 8.17
CA LYS A 88 6.64 2.98 7.44
C LYS A 88 7.42 1.96 8.26
N TYR A 89 6.91 0.73 8.29
CA TYR A 89 7.57 -0.40 8.96
C TYR A 89 7.66 -1.60 8.02
N LEU A 90 8.79 -2.30 8.09
CA LEU A 90 8.89 -3.69 7.68
C LEU A 90 8.46 -4.54 8.87
N ILE A 91 7.46 -5.39 8.67
CA ILE A 91 6.89 -6.29 9.66
C ILE A 91 7.23 -7.70 9.20
N ARG A 92 7.85 -8.50 10.08
CA ARG A 92 8.27 -9.87 9.77
C ARG A 92 7.80 -10.82 10.85
N GLY A 93 7.04 -11.85 10.46
CA GLY A 93 6.69 -13.00 11.29
C GLY A 93 7.47 -14.24 10.85
N THR A 94 8.07 -14.95 11.80
CA THR A 94 8.78 -16.21 11.56
C THR A 94 8.07 -17.36 12.28
N PHE A 95 7.88 -18.45 11.57
CA PHE A 95 7.10 -19.61 12.01
C PHE A 95 7.90 -20.90 11.84
N ILE A 96 8.45 -21.42 12.93
CA ILE A 96 9.18 -22.70 12.98
C ILE A 96 8.36 -23.65 13.82
N TYR A 97 7.77 -24.67 13.20
CA TYR A 97 6.95 -25.64 13.92
C TYR A 97 7.79 -26.50 14.88
N GLY A 98 8.92 -27.05 14.40
CA GLY A 98 9.87 -27.82 15.22
C GLY A 98 9.22 -28.91 16.07
N ASN A 99 8.03 -29.40 15.69
CA ASN A 99 7.23 -30.41 16.37
C ASN A 99 7.05 -30.16 17.90
N TYR A 100 6.78 -28.90 18.27
CA TYR A 100 6.72 -28.45 19.67
C TYR A 100 5.63 -29.14 20.51
N ASP A 101 4.61 -29.71 19.88
CA ASP A 101 3.47 -30.38 20.50
C ASP A 101 3.52 -31.92 20.34
N ASN A 102 4.56 -32.45 19.67
CA ASN A 102 4.76 -33.87 19.34
C ASN A 102 3.65 -34.51 18.50
N LEU A 103 2.80 -33.69 17.81
CA LEU A 103 1.69 -34.18 16.99
C LEU A 103 2.10 -34.48 15.56
N ASN A 104 3.26 -34.01 15.08
CA ASN A 104 3.69 -34.06 13.68
C ASN A 104 2.61 -33.54 12.68
N GLN A 105 1.72 -32.69 13.14
CA GLN A 105 0.67 -32.08 12.35
C GLN A 105 0.98 -30.63 12.07
N LEU A 106 1.30 -30.30 10.81
CA LEU A 106 1.67 -28.96 10.42
C LEU A 106 0.46 -28.01 10.54
N PRO A 107 0.56 -26.93 11.32
CA PRO A 107 -0.52 -25.99 11.49
C PRO A 107 -0.78 -25.16 10.25
N ILE A 108 -2.08 -24.84 9.99
CA ILE A 108 -2.56 -23.91 8.97
C ILE A 108 -3.46 -22.90 9.65
N PHE A 109 -3.18 -21.61 9.45
CA PHE A 109 -3.94 -20.51 10.04
C PHE A 109 -3.68 -19.21 9.27
N ASP A 110 -4.52 -18.18 9.48
CA ASP A 110 -4.35 -16.89 8.83
C ASP A 110 -3.57 -15.90 9.71
N LEU A 111 -2.72 -15.11 9.07
CA LEU A 111 -2.04 -13.96 9.63
C LEU A 111 -2.73 -12.69 9.14
N HIS A 112 -3.01 -11.76 10.05
CA HIS A 112 -3.73 -10.52 9.78
C HIS A 112 -2.96 -9.29 10.25
N ILE A 113 -3.19 -8.15 9.57
CA ILE A 113 -2.87 -6.80 10.05
C ILE A 113 -4.19 -6.10 10.34
N GLY A 114 -4.46 -5.77 11.61
CA GLY A 114 -5.80 -5.33 12.00
C GLY A 114 -6.86 -6.31 11.48
N PRO A 115 -7.97 -5.86 10.89
CA PRO A 115 -9.01 -6.73 10.34
C PRO A 115 -8.61 -7.42 9.04
N ASN A 116 -7.58 -6.91 8.36
CA ASN A 116 -7.23 -7.36 7.03
C ASN A 116 -6.39 -8.63 7.05
N ARG A 117 -6.77 -9.63 6.26
CA ARG A 117 -5.97 -10.81 6.08
C ARG A 117 -4.69 -10.47 5.31
N TRP A 118 -3.54 -10.79 5.91
CA TRP A 118 -2.24 -10.65 5.27
C TRP A 118 -1.92 -11.87 4.40
N THR A 119 -1.94 -13.06 5.00
CA THR A 119 -1.61 -14.32 4.31
C THR A 119 -2.12 -15.51 5.12
N THR A 120 -2.16 -16.69 4.49
CA THR A 120 -2.27 -17.95 5.22
C THR A 120 -0.88 -18.49 5.52
N VAL A 121 -0.60 -18.78 6.77
CA VAL A 121 0.64 -19.43 7.21
C VAL A 121 0.49 -20.93 7.00
N THR A 122 1.36 -21.49 6.16
CA THR A 122 1.54 -22.92 5.96
C THR A 122 3.00 -23.25 6.15
N THR A 123 3.32 -24.20 7.00
CA THR A 123 4.69 -24.67 7.19
C THR A 123 4.96 -25.86 6.27
N LEU A 124 6.07 -25.82 5.54
CA LEU A 124 6.39 -26.83 4.53
C LEU A 124 6.95 -28.15 5.13
N GLY A 125 7.16 -28.19 6.45
CA GLY A 125 7.71 -29.36 7.15
C GLY A 125 8.10 -29.04 8.58
N VAL A 126 8.46 -30.06 9.33
CA VAL A 126 8.91 -29.92 10.73
C VAL A 126 10.21 -29.12 10.83
N THR A 127 11.10 -29.32 9.86
CA THR A 127 12.43 -28.71 9.78
C THR A 127 12.48 -27.49 8.86
N ASN A 128 11.37 -27.18 8.18
CA ASN A 128 11.27 -26.03 7.29
C ASN A 128 10.33 -25.01 7.92
N GLY A 129 10.84 -23.79 8.13
CA GLY A 129 10.02 -22.68 8.60
C GLY A 129 9.41 -21.88 7.46
N SER A 130 8.48 -21.01 7.80
CA SER A 130 8.02 -19.96 6.91
C SER A 130 8.32 -18.58 7.50
N ILE A 131 8.69 -17.64 6.62
CA ILE A 131 8.92 -16.24 6.94
C ILE A 131 7.97 -15.42 6.08
N HIS A 132 7.19 -14.58 6.71
CA HIS A 132 6.30 -13.65 6.01
C HIS A 132 6.72 -12.23 6.33
N GLU A 133 6.91 -11.42 5.30
CA GLU A 133 7.39 -10.05 5.42
C GLU A 133 6.47 -9.10 4.66
N MET A 134 6.18 -7.96 5.28
CA MET A 134 5.37 -6.90 4.70
C MET A 134 6.00 -5.55 4.99
N ILE A 135 5.88 -4.62 4.05
CA ILE A 135 6.14 -3.20 4.27
C ILE A 135 4.79 -2.48 4.33
N HIS A 136 4.52 -1.85 5.45
CA HIS A 136 3.26 -1.19 5.75
C HIS A 136 3.47 0.23 6.28
N VAL A 137 2.61 1.16 5.86
CA VAL A 137 2.54 2.53 6.40
C VAL A 137 1.40 2.56 7.40
N LEU A 138 1.70 2.85 8.66
CA LEU A 138 0.67 2.95 9.70
C LEU A 138 -0.20 4.18 9.46
N THR A 139 -1.50 4.00 9.47
CA THR A 139 -2.48 5.10 9.43
C THR A 139 -2.75 5.68 10.81
N GLN A 140 -2.51 4.91 11.86
CA GLN A 140 -2.75 5.24 13.27
C GLN A 140 -1.51 4.97 14.14
N ASP A 141 -1.54 5.37 15.41
CA ASP A 141 -0.45 5.15 16.40
C ASP A 141 -0.37 3.70 16.88
N ARG A 142 -1.16 2.83 16.31
CA ARG A 142 -1.34 1.44 16.74
C ARG A 142 -1.15 0.48 15.57
N LEU A 143 -0.53 -0.67 15.86
CA LEU A 143 -0.45 -1.80 14.95
C LEU A 143 -0.93 -3.04 15.67
N GLN A 144 -1.82 -3.80 15.03
CA GLN A 144 -2.21 -5.14 15.47
C GLN A 144 -1.71 -6.17 14.46
N VAL A 145 -1.00 -7.19 14.97
CA VAL A 145 -0.63 -8.39 14.20
C VAL A 145 -1.34 -9.57 14.83
N CYS A 146 -2.25 -10.18 14.08
CA CYS A 146 -3.15 -11.20 14.64
C CYS A 146 -3.01 -12.55 13.94
N LEU A 147 -3.05 -13.61 14.73
CA LEU A 147 -3.13 -14.98 14.27
C LEU A 147 -4.58 -15.47 14.41
N VAL A 148 -5.16 -15.91 13.30
CA VAL A 148 -6.57 -16.31 13.22
C VAL A 148 -6.66 -17.79 12.91
N LYS A 149 -7.34 -18.53 13.78
CA LYS A 149 -7.57 -19.96 13.60
C LYS A 149 -8.56 -20.21 12.47
N THR A 150 -8.19 -20.99 11.48
CA THR A 150 -9.01 -21.29 10.30
C THR A 150 -9.47 -22.74 10.23
N GLY A 151 -8.97 -23.60 11.12
CA GLY A 151 -9.29 -25.04 11.18
C GLY A 151 -9.00 -25.60 12.57
N ASP A 152 -8.76 -26.88 12.66
CA ASP A 152 -8.52 -27.58 13.95
C ASP A 152 -7.10 -27.42 14.47
N THR A 153 -6.17 -26.94 13.66
CA THR A 153 -4.77 -26.75 14.07
C THR A 153 -4.60 -25.47 14.89
N LYS A 154 -3.58 -25.47 15.76
CA LYS A 154 -3.31 -24.36 16.67
C LYS A 154 -2.39 -23.35 16.01
N PRO A 155 -2.79 -22.07 15.88
CA PRO A 155 -1.86 -21.02 15.45
C PRO A 155 -0.66 -20.92 16.40
N PHE A 156 0.49 -20.53 15.86
CA PHE A 156 1.69 -20.27 16.64
C PHE A 156 2.60 -19.26 15.93
N ILE A 157 3.54 -18.68 16.66
CA ILE A 157 4.57 -17.79 16.11
C ILE A 157 5.87 -17.93 16.89
N SER A 158 7.01 -17.95 16.19
CA SER A 158 8.33 -18.07 16.82
C SER A 158 8.98 -16.71 17.06
N SER A 159 8.98 -15.80 16.08
CA SER A 159 9.46 -14.43 16.29
C SER A 159 8.62 -13.41 15.52
N LEU A 160 8.54 -12.20 16.08
CA LEU A 160 7.88 -11.06 15.45
C LEU A 160 8.79 -9.84 15.49
N GLU A 161 9.07 -9.27 14.33
CA GLU A 161 10.07 -8.23 14.17
C GLU A 161 9.48 -7.03 13.42
N LEU A 162 9.73 -5.81 13.95
CA LEU A 162 9.34 -4.57 13.31
C LEU A 162 10.56 -3.69 13.08
N ARG A 163 10.72 -3.18 11.86
CA ARG A 163 11.85 -2.36 11.43
C ARG A 163 11.34 -1.05 10.86
N PRO A 164 11.60 0.10 11.47
CA PRO A 164 11.21 1.38 10.90
C PRO A 164 12.00 1.65 9.62
N LEU A 165 11.28 2.00 8.57
CA LEU A 165 11.84 2.38 7.28
C LEU A 165 11.67 3.88 7.03
N ASN A 166 12.41 4.41 6.04
CA ASN A 166 12.17 5.73 5.53
C ASN A 166 10.89 5.73 4.67
N ASN A 167 10.03 6.72 4.86
CA ASN A 167 8.78 6.86 4.11
C ASN A 167 9.01 7.06 2.60
N GLU A 168 10.16 7.57 2.20
CA GLU A 168 10.54 7.82 0.80
C GLU A 168 10.95 6.54 0.04
N THR A 169 11.14 5.41 0.75
CA THR A 169 11.41 4.11 0.13
C THR A 169 10.12 3.31 -0.03
N TYR A 170 10.06 2.46 -1.04
CA TYR A 170 8.93 1.55 -1.24
C TYR A 170 7.58 2.28 -1.28
N VAL A 171 7.54 3.39 -2.02
CA VAL A 171 6.34 4.21 -2.17
C VAL A 171 5.33 3.47 -3.04
N THR A 172 4.08 3.40 -2.57
CA THR A 172 2.95 2.81 -3.29
C THR A 172 1.85 3.84 -3.48
N GLN A 173 0.99 3.65 -4.48
CA GLN A 173 -0.20 4.47 -4.66
C GLN A 173 -1.31 4.08 -3.67
N SER A 174 -1.36 2.79 -3.28
CA SER A 174 -2.31 2.25 -2.31
C SER A 174 -1.78 0.95 -1.72
N GLY A 175 -2.32 0.54 -0.59
CA GLY A 175 -2.06 -0.75 0.03
C GLY A 175 -0.66 -0.91 0.64
N SER A 176 -0.36 -2.13 1.04
CA SER A 176 0.91 -2.56 1.62
C SER A 176 1.66 -3.49 0.68
N LEU A 177 2.96 -3.59 0.85
CA LEU A 177 3.83 -4.41 0.03
C LEU A 177 4.17 -5.72 0.74
N VAL A 178 3.60 -6.83 0.29
CA VAL A 178 3.96 -8.18 0.77
C VAL A 178 5.16 -8.67 -0.02
N ALA A 179 6.23 -9.03 0.66
CA ALA A 179 7.44 -9.54 0.02
C ALA A 179 7.17 -10.90 -0.64
N VAL A 180 7.45 -10.98 -1.93
CA VAL A 180 7.43 -12.22 -2.71
C VAL A 180 8.85 -12.78 -2.80
N SER A 181 9.80 -11.92 -3.15
CA SER A 181 11.21 -12.30 -3.29
C SER A 181 12.10 -11.09 -3.06
N ARG A 182 13.24 -11.32 -2.44
CA ARG A 182 14.34 -10.36 -2.38
C ARG A 182 15.64 -11.13 -2.54
N VAL A 183 16.21 -11.05 -3.74
CA VAL A 183 17.36 -11.84 -4.12
C VAL A 183 18.55 -10.97 -4.52
N PHE A 184 19.74 -11.52 -4.31
CA PHE A 184 20.98 -11.03 -4.89
C PHE A 184 21.74 -12.18 -5.52
N PHE A 185 22.62 -11.88 -6.46
CA PHE A 185 23.27 -12.92 -7.23
C PHE A 185 24.59 -13.33 -6.58
N SER A 186 24.60 -14.53 -6.02
CA SER A 186 25.77 -15.08 -5.30
C SER A 186 25.81 -16.61 -5.39
N PRO A 187 26.98 -17.20 -5.63
CA PRO A 187 27.14 -18.66 -5.60
C PRO A 187 27.17 -19.22 -4.16
N THR A 188 27.38 -18.38 -3.16
CA THR A 188 27.37 -18.82 -1.74
C THR A 188 25.97 -18.84 -1.20
N PRO A 189 25.53 -19.92 -0.51
CA PRO A 189 24.16 -20.07 -0.05
C PRO A 189 23.85 -19.27 1.24
N THR A 190 24.62 -18.21 1.52
CA THR A 190 24.48 -17.42 2.75
C THR A 190 23.55 -16.23 2.51
N PHE A 191 22.44 -16.16 3.22
CA PHE A 191 21.56 -14.99 3.21
C PHE A 191 22.18 -13.81 3.98
N VAL A 192 21.80 -12.60 3.59
CA VAL A 192 22.27 -11.34 4.18
C VAL A 192 21.15 -10.69 4.96
N ARG A 193 21.44 -10.30 6.20
CA ARG A 193 20.57 -9.54 7.11
C ARG A 193 21.39 -8.46 7.84
N TYR A 194 20.86 -7.95 8.97
CA TYR A 194 21.60 -7.11 9.91
C TYR A 194 22.81 -7.93 10.46
N ASP A 195 24.02 -7.39 10.57
CA ASP A 195 24.39 -5.95 10.50
C ASP A 195 24.81 -5.50 9.09
N GLU A 196 24.94 -6.42 8.16
CA GLU A 196 25.25 -6.09 6.76
C GLU A 196 24.13 -5.23 6.12
N ASP A 197 22.88 -5.60 6.28
CA ASP A 197 21.74 -4.74 5.92
C ASP A 197 21.27 -3.93 7.13
N ILE A 198 21.56 -2.64 7.11
CA ILE A 198 21.19 -1.71 8.20
C ILE A 198 19.68 -1.53 8.41
N LYS A 199 18.86 -1.99 7.47
CA LYS A 199 17.39 -2.02 7.54
C LYS A 199 16.86 -3.40 7.95
N ASP A 200 17.76 -4.35 8.13
CA ASP A 200 17.47 -5.75 8.47
C ASP A 200 16.48 -6.43 7.51
N ARG A 201 16.59 -6.14 6.22
CA ARG A 201 15.90 -6.92 5.17
C ARG A 201 16.64 -8.25 4.98
N THR A 202 15.89 -9.29 4.66
CA THR A 202 16.50 -10.59 4.33
C THR A 202 16.75 -10.67 2.83
N TRP A 203 18.03 -10.76 2.43
CA TRP A 203 18.45 -10.99 1.06
C TRP A 203 18.84 -12.43 0.86
N VAL A 204 18.20 -13.11 -0.08
CA VAL A 204 18.42 -14.52 -0.37
C VAL A 204 19.38 -14.63 -1.58
N PRO A 205 20.46 -15.43 -1.47
CA PRO A 205 21.33 -15.66 -2.61
C PRO A 205 20.59 -16.46 -3.68
N TYR A 206 20.74 -16.05 -4.91
CA TYR A 206 20.13 -16.70 -6.07
C TYR A 206 21.15 -16.86 -7.19
N ILE A 207 21.12 -17.97 -7.88
CA ILE A 207 21.89 -18.21 -9.11
C ILE A 207 21.05 -19.08 -10.03
N ASP A 208 20.96 -18.69 -11.28
CA ASP A 208 20.39 -19.49 -12.36
C ASP A 208 21.50 -20.13 -13.19
N LYS A 209 21.24 -21.31 -13.73
CA LYS A 209 22.20 -22.04 -14.58
C LYS A 209 22.63 -21.30 -15.85
N ASN A 210 21.82 -20.38 -16.31
CA ASN A 210 22.07 -19.57 -17.50
C ASN A 210 22.85 -18.28 -17.18
N ASN A 211 23.11 -18.02 -15.89
CA ASN A 211 23.76 -16.82 -15.40
C ASN A 211 25.08 -17.17 -14.72
N SER A 212 26.09 -16.37 -14.95
CA SER A 212 27.33 -16.32 -14.18
C SER A 212 27.33 -15.11 -13.24
N VAL A 213 28.17 -15.15 -12.22
CA VAL A 213 28.28 -14.09 -11.22
C VAL A 213 29.64 -13.42 -11.32
N ILE A 214 29.63 -12.12 -11.56
CA ILE A 214 30.82 -11.28 -11.41
C ILE A 214 30.84 -10.63 -10.03
N ARG A 215 32.04 -10.32 -9.53
CA ARG A 215 32.26 -9.76 -8.20
C ARG A 215 33.38 -8.73 -8.19
N THR A 216 33.28 -7.75 -7.29
CA THR A 216 34.34 -6.79 -7.02
C THR A 216 34.66 -6.69 -5.52
N ASP A 217 35.90 -6.36 -5.19
CA ASP A 217 36.31 -6.00 -3.83
C ASP A 217 36.28 -4.48 -3.61
N VAL A 218 36.06 -3.70 -4.66
CA VAL A 218 35.91 -2.25 -4.59
C VAL A 218 34.60 -1.89 -3.90
N ALA A 219 34.62 -0.87 -3.05
CA ALA A 219 33.41 -0.37 -2.41
C ALA A 219 32.48 0.27 -3.44
N VAL A 220 31.20 -0.09 -3.40
CA VAL A 220 30.14 0.49 -4.24
C VAL A 220 29.42 1.56 -3.42
N ASP A 221 29.18 2.73 -4.00
CA ASP A 221 28.35 3.75 -3.35
C ASP A 221 26.90 3.28 -3.29
N THR A 222 26.40 3.03 -2.07
CA THR A 222 25.03 2.59 -1.80
C THR A 222 24.24 3.65 -1.04
N SER A 223 24.61 4.91 -1.15
CA SER A 223 24.03 6.02 -0.38
C SER A 223 22.63 6.44 -0.83
N ASN A 224 22.02 5.78 -1.82
CA ASN A 224 20.65 6.01 -2.22
C ASN A 224 19.64 5.63 -1.11
N PHE A 225 18.37 5.99 -1.26
CA PHE A 225 17.33 5.74 -0.25
C PHE A 225 17.16 4.26 0.12
N TYR A 226 17.49 3.33 -0.80
CA TYR A 226 17.36 1.88 -0.57
C TYR A 226 18.50 1.33 0.27
N ASN A 227 19.68 1.95 0.27
CA ASN A 227 20.86 1.51 1.03
C ASN A 227 21.10 0.01 0.91
N VAL A 228 21.27 -0.46 -0.32
CA VAL A 228 21.56 -1.88 -0.58
C VAL A 228 22.85 -2.29 0.14
N PRO A 229 22.91 -3.45 0.79
CA PRO A 229 24.13 -3.89 1.49
C PRO A 229 25.34 -3.98 0.57
N GLN A 230 26.55 -3.70 1.09
CA GLN A 230 27.78 -3.80 0.31
C GLN A 230 27.99 -5.19 -0.29
N VAL A 231 27.70 -6.24 0.45
CA VAL A 231 27.78 -7.64 -0.01
C VAL A 231 26.91 -7.86 -1.25
N VAL A 232 25.70 -7.27 -1.26
CA VAL A 232 24.75 -7.36 -2.37
C VAL A 232 25.20 -6.50 -3.54
N ALA A 233 25.63 -5.26 -3.29
CA ALA A 233 26.02 -4.32 -4.34
C ALA A 233 27.29 -4.72 -5.09
N ARG A 234 28.18 -5.52 -4.46
CA ARG A 234 29.46 -5.96 -5.02
C ARG A 234 29.39 -7.21 -5.89
N THR A 235 28.20 -7.78 -6.08
CA THR A 235 27.97 -8.94 -6.93
C THR A 235 26.92 -8.61 -7.98
N ALA A 236 27.04 -9.20 -9.16
CA ALA A 236 26.05 -9.06 -10.22
C ALA A 236 25.98 -10.32 -11.08
N ALA A 237 24.76 -10.63 -11.56
CA ALA A 237 24.57 -11.65 -12.58
C ALA A 237 24.82 -11.05 -13.97
N ILE A 238 25.45 -11.85 -14.82
CA ILE A 238 25.56 -11.65 -16.28
C ILE A 238 25.15 -12.96 -16.96
N PRO A 239 24.77 -12.97 -18.25
CA PRO A 239 24.51 -14.24 -18.95
C PRO A 239 25.81 -15.06 -19.08
N VAL A 240 25.70 -16.39 -19.02
CA VAL A 240 26.85 -17.31 -19.24
C VAL A 240 27.39 -17.17 -20.66
N ASP A 241 26.52 -17.10 -21.66
CA ASP A 241 26.87 -16.71 -23.03
C ASP A 241 26.64 -15.21 -23.16
N GLU A 242 27.75 -14.47 -23.19
CA GLU A 242 27.74 -13.00 -23.21
C GLU A 242 27.03 -12.40 -24.44
N SER A 243 26.82 -13.19 -25.50
CA SER A 243 26.07 -12.78 -26.70
C SER A 243 24.54 -12.85 -26.52
N GLN A 244 24.09 -13.54 -25.49
CA GLN A 244 22.66 -13.73 -25.20
C GLN A 244 22.13 -12.65 -24.25
N PRO A 245 20.83 -12.37 -24.28
CA PRO A 245 20.20 -11.51 -23.28
C PRO A 245 20.21 -12.17 -21.91
N LEU A 246 20.32 -11.36 -20.86
CA LEU A 246 20.05 -11.80 -19.49
C LEU A 246 18.53 -11.89 -19.29
N THR A 247 18.05 -13.02 -18.79
CA THR A 247 16.61 -13.21 -18.51
C THR A 247 16.37 -13.54 -17.04
N ILE A 248 15.29 -12.99 -16.48
CA ILE A 248 14.81 -13.29 -15.14
C ILE A 248 13.32 -13.50 -15.21
N ASP A 249 12.83 -14.64 -14.70
CA ASP A 249 11.42 -14.97 -14.70
C ASP A 249 10.95 -15.42 -13.32
N TRP A 250 9.68 -15.17 -13.03
CA TRP A 250 8.97 -15.67 -11.85
C TRP A 250 7.48 -15.76 -12.12
N THR A 251 6.79 -16.50 -11.25
CA THR A 251 5.34 -16.64 -11.29
C THR A 251 4.75 -16.28 -9.94
N LEU A 252 3.68 -15.51 -9.93
CA LEU A 252 2.86 -15.24 -8.76
C LEU A 252 1.72 -16.26 -8.68
N ASP A 253 1.43 -16.75 -7.48
CA ASP A 253 0.34 -17.70 -7.24
C ASP A 253 -1.03 -17.09 -7.56
N GLU A 254 -1.18 -15.78 -7.37
CA GLU A 254 -2.39 -15.03 -7.70
C GLU A 254 -2.27 -14.40 -9.09
N VAL A 255 -3.02 -14.95 -10.04
CA VAL A 255 -3.21 -14.34 -11.36
C VAL A 255 -3.84 -12.96 -11.16
N THR A 256 -3.34 -11.93 -11.82
CA THR A 256 -3.77 -10.52 -11.68
C THR A 256 -3.25 -9.75 -10.45
N ALA A 257 -2.49 -10.39 -9.57
CA ALA A 257 -1.86 -9.67 -8.46
C ALA A 257 -1.04 -8.47 -8.96
N GLN A 258 -1.28 -7.32 -8.35
CA GLN A 258 -0.51 -6.11 -8.62
C GLN A 258 0.84 -6.18 -7.93
N SER A 259 1.92 -5.80 -8.62
CA SER A 259 3.28 -5.93 -8.12
C SER A 259 4.11 -4.67 -8.29
N TYR A 260 5.00 -4.43 -7.33
CA TYR A 260 6.12 -3.51 -7.42
C TYR A 260 7.42 -4.30 -7.51
N ILE A 261 8.27 -3.89 -8.43
CA ILE A 261 9.52 -4.57 -8.76
C ILE A 261 10.65 -3.54 -8.65
N TYR A 262 11.65 -3.82 -7.83
CA TYR A 262 12.82 -2.97 -7.61
C TYR A 262 14.05 -3.71 -8.10
N MET A 263 14.70 -3.18 -9.12
CA MET A 263 15.92 -3.72 -9.72
C MET A 263 17.10 -2.82 -9.37
N HIS A 264 18.15 -3.41 -8.85
CA HIS A 264 19.34 -2.70 -8.40
C HIS A 264 20.51 -2.97 -9.33
N PHE A 265 21.17 -1.89 -9.79
CA PHE A 265 22.23 -1.95 -10.77
C PHE A 265 23.41 -1.10 -10.35
N ALA A 266 24.62 -1.65 -10.49
CA ALA A 266 25.88 -0.94 -10.43
C ALA A 266 26.84 -1.58 -11.42
N GLU A 267 27.57 -0.79 -12.18
CA GLU A 267 28.76 -1.29 -12.88
C GLU A 267 29.86 -1.54 -11.84
N ILE A 268 30.29 -2.79 -11.74
CA ILE A 268 31.23 -3.25 -10.71
C ILE A 268 32.59 -3.65 -11.30
N GLN A 269 32.79 -3.44 -12.60
CA GLN A 269 34.05 -3.66 -13.30
C GLN A 269 34.69 -2.32 -13.70
N ASN A 270 36.02 -2.27 -13.74
CA ASN A 270 36.75 -1.13 -14.29
C ASN A 270 36.73 -1.23 -15.82
N LEU A 271 35.78 -0.53 -16.45
CA LEU A 271 35.65 -0.53 -17.89
C LEU A 271 36.83 0.20 -18.54
N LYS A 272 37.37 -0.38 -19.62
CA LYS A 272 38.37 0.27 -20.50
C LYS A 272 37.70 1.36 -21.34
N ALA A 273 38.47 2.22 -21.93
CA ALA A 273 37.98 3.32 -22.75
C ALA A 273 37.11 2.89 -23.95
N ASN A 274 37.31 1.67 -24.44
CA ASN A 274 36.54 1.07 -25.53
C ASN A 274 35.45 0.10 -25.09
N GLU A 275 35.22 -0.03 -23.79
CA GLU A 275 34.18 -0.90 -23.22
C GLU A 275 32.99 -0.06 -22.78
N THR A 276 31.79 -0.53 -23.12
CA THR A 276 30.53 0.10 -22.77
C THR A 276 29.53 -0.98 -22.43
N ARG A 277 28.83 -0.81 -21.30
CA ARG A 277 27.65 -1.64 -20.94
C ARG A 277 26.41 -0.80 -21.07
N GLU A 278 25.59 -1.12 -22.06
CA GLU A 278 24.31 -0.45 -22.31
C GLU A 278 23.28 -1.48 -22.77
N PHE A 279 22.13 -1.49 -22.17
CA PHE A 279 21.08 -2.48 -22.50
C PHE A 279 19.69 -1.91 -22.36
N ASN A 280 18.74 -2.53 -23.06
CA ASN A 280 17.32 -2.29 -22.93
C ASN A 280 16.72 -3.32 -22.00
N ILE A 281 15.73 -2.91 -21.22
CA ILE A 281 14.95 -3.77 -20.32
C ILE A 281 13.54 -3.85 -20.88
N THR A 282 13.10 -5.06 -21.18
CA THR A 282 11.72 -5.36 -21.62
C THR A 282 11.11 -6.43 -20.73
N TYR A 283 9.77 -6.53 -20.72
CA TYR A 283 9.07 -7.57 -19.98
C TYR A 283 7.86 -8.13 -20.75
N ASN A 284 7.47 -9.35 -20.46
CA ASN A 284 6.27 -10.02 -20.95
C ASN A 284 5.99 -9.79 -22.44
N GLY A 285 6.85 -10.35 -23.30
CA GLY A 285 6.69 -10.27 -24.75
C GLY A 285 7.15 -8.97 -25.38
N GLY A 286 8.15 -8.32 -24.80
CA GLY A 286 8.84 -7.15 -25.38
C GLY A 286 8.22 -5.81 -24.97
N LYS A 287 7.32 -5.78 -24.00
CA LYS A 287 6.85 -4.50 -23.43
C LYS A 287 8.03 -3.73 -22.85
N ARG A 288 8.13 -2.47 -23.20
CA ARG A 288 9.21 -1.60 -22.74
C ARG A 288 9.15 -1.35 -21.23
N TRP A 289 10.31 -1.51 -20.55
CA TRP A 289 10.51 -1.13 -19.18
C TRP A 289 11.47 0.03 -19.04
N PHE A 290 12.66 -0.09 -19.65
CA PHE A 290 13.68 0.96 -19.69
C PHE A 290 14.58 0.78 -20.93
N ASP A 291 14.96 1.87 -21.61
CA ASP A 291 15.83 1.83 -22.78
C ASP A 291 17.16 2.52 -22.53
N TYR A 292 18.19 2.04 -23.24
CA TYR A 292 19.53 2.61 -23.26
C TYR A 292 20.12 2.80 -21.86
N PHE A 293 19.86 1.84 -20.98
CA PHE A 293 20.29 1.90 -19.60
C PHE A 293 21.78 1.59 -19.47
N ARG A 294 22.52 2.48 -18.79
CA ARG A 294 23.92 2.30 -18.40
C ARG A 294 24.01 2.28 -16.88
N PRO A 295 24.43 1.15 -16.27
CA PRO A 295 24.68 1.10 -14.84
C PRO A 295 25.74 2.12 -14.43
N PRO A 296 25.52 2.91 -13.36
CA PRO A 296 26.55 3.85 -12.91
C PRO A 296 27.76 3.12 -12.33
N ASN A 297 28.95 3.66 -12.59
CA ASN A 297 30.22 3.06 -12.20
C ASN A 297 30.42 3.11 -10.69
N PHE A 298 30.60 1.95 -10.05
CA PHE A 298 30.74 1.76 -8.60
C PHE A 298 29.72 2.54 -7.74
N SER A 299 28.53 2.75 -8.27
CA SER A 299 27.41 3.40 -7.57
C SER A 299 26.13 2.69 -7.90
N ILE A 300 25.32 2.36 -6.88
CA ILE A 300 24.09 1.60 -7.11
C ILE A 300 22.93 2.54 -7.42
N THR A 301 22.20 2.22 -8.47
CA THR A 301 20.92 2.84 -8.80
C THR A 301 19.81 1.81 -8.72
N THR A 302 18.58 2.27 -8.46
CA THR A 302 17.40 1.41 -8.37
C THR A 302 16.38 1.84 -9.40
N ILE A 303 16.01 0.92 -10.29
CA ILE A 303 14.90 1.10 -11.24
C ILE A 303 13.68 0.36 -10.68
N PHE A 304 12.56 1.03 -10.65
CA PHE A 304 11.30 0.44 -10.20
C PHE A 304 10.10 1.00 -10.98
N ASN A 305 8.98 0.29 -10.95
CA ASN A 305 7.74 0.77 -11.54
C ASN A 305 7.05 1.78 -10.60
N PRO A 306 6.70 2.99 -11.08
CA PRO A 306 6.02 4.00 -10.26
C PRO A 306 4.54 3.66 -10.00
N ARG A 307 3.99 2.72 -10.78
CA ARG A 307 2.64 2.17 -10.63
C ARG A 307 2.71 0.66 -10.61
N ALA A 308 1.85 0.03 -9.82
CA ALA A 308 1.79 -1.43 -9.77
C ALA A 308 1.52 -2.02 -11.17
N VAL A 309 2.18 -3.13 -11.47
CA VAL A 309 2.00 -3.88 -12.70
C VAL A 309 1.42 -5.26 -12.39
N SER A 310 0.64 -5.80 -13.31
CA SER A 310 0.09 -7.16 -13.23
C SER A 310 0.36 -7.92 -14.53
N SER A 311 0.32 -9.24 -14.44
CA SER A 311 0.36 -10.13 -15.60
C SER A 311 -0.91 -10.97 -15.65
N PRO A 312 -1.54 -11.13 -16.83
CA PRO A 312 -2.79 -11.88 -16.96
C PRO A 312 -2.70 -13.35 -16.54
N ASP A 313 -1.51 -13.94 -16.63
CA ASP A 313 -1.23 -15.34 -16.26
C ASP A 313 -0.36 -15.45 -14.98
N GLY A 314 -0.14 -14.34 -14.26
CA GLY A 314 0.73 -14.29 -13.09
C GLY A 314 2.22 -14.40 -13.39
N LYS A 315 2.62 -14.60 -14.66
CA LYS A 315 4.02 -14.78 -15.06
C LYS A 315 4.66 -13.46 -15.43
N PHE A 316 5.86 -13.28 -14.97
CA PHE A 316 6.74 -12.16 -15.32
C PHE A 316 8.02 -12.72 -15.92
N ASN A 317 8.37 -12.25 -17.10
CA ASN A 317 9.64 -12.54 -17.77
C ASN A 317 10.28 -11.20 -18.14
N PHE A 318 11.43 -10.91 -17.56
CA PHE A 318 12.24 -9.74 -17.89
C PHE A 318 13.41 -10.14 -18.75
N THR A 319 13.64 -9.37 -19.81
CA THR A 319 14.73 -9.57 -20.76
C THR A 319 15.58 -8.30 -20.83
N PHE A 320 16.87 -8.47 -20.60
CA PHE A 320 17.88 -7.41 -20.67
C PHE A 320 18.70 -7.67 -21.93
N SER A 321 18.57 -6.83 -22.95
CA SER A 321 19.20 -7.02 -24.26
C SER A 321 20.22 -5.93 -24.53
N MET A 322 21.44 -6.30 -24.94
CA MET A 322 22.46 -5.35 -25.36
C MET A 322 21.94 -4.40 -26.44
N THR A 323 22.33 -3.13 -26.36
CA THR A 323 22.17 -2.20 -27.49
C THR A 323 23.31 -2.37 -28.49
N SER A 324 23.17 -1.78 -29.69
CA SER A 324 24.25 -1.77 -30.70
C SER A 324 25.53 -1.05 -30.23
N ASN A 325 25.43 -0.21 -29.20
CA ASN A 325 26.55 0.53 -28.63
C ASN A 325 27.24 -0.21 -27.49
N SER A 326 26.68 -1.32 -27.02
CA SER A 326 27.22 -2.10 -25.91
C SER A 326 28.30 -3.07 -26.39
N THR A 327 29.40 -3.12 -25.67
CA THR A 327 30.47 -4.11 -25.88
C THR A 327 30.51 -5.19 -24.80
N LEU A 328 29.71 -5.00 -23.75
CA LEU A 328 29.63 -5.92 -22.61
C LEU A 328 28.17 -6.39 -22.37
N PRO A 329 27.98 -7.63 -21.88
CA PRO A 329 26.64 -8.16 -21.62
C PRO A 329 25.91 -7.40 -20.54
N PRO A 330 24.57 -7.46 -20.49
CA PRO A 330 23.77 -6.88 -19.41
C PRO A 330 24.17 -7.44 -18.04
N LEU A 331 23.94 -6.67 -16.98
CA LEU A 331 24.10 -7.13 -15.61
C LEU A 331 22.91 -6.70 -14.72
N ILE A 332 22.76 -7.37 -13.58
CA ILE A 332 21.90 -6.96 -12.47
C ILE A 332 22.50 -7.41 -11.14
N ASN A 333 22.48 -6.52 -10.13
CA ASN A 333 23.05 -6.81 -8.80
C ASN A 333 22.04 -7.47 -7.86
N ALA A 334 20.80 -6.99 -7.87
CA ALA A 334 19.75 -7.51 -6.98
C ALA A 334 18.35 -7.18 -7.49
N LEU A 335 17.38 -7.93 -6.99
CA LEU A 335 15.97 -7.81 -7.35
C LEU A 335 15.09 -7.98 -6.11
N GLU A 336 14.11 -7.08 -5.96
CA GLU A 336 13.05 -7.20 -4.96
C GLU A 336 11.69 -7.20 -5.67
N ILE A 337 10.82 -8.13 -5.28
CA ILE A 337 9.47 -8.28 -5.83
C ILE A 337 8.47 -8.24 -4.68
N TYR A 338 7.50 -7.37 -4.78
CA TYR A 338 6.43 -7.22 -3.80
C TYR A 338 5.08 -7.31 -4.48
N LYS A 339 4.16 -8.01 -3.82
CA LYS A 339 2.74 -8.01 -4.16
C LYS A 339 2.04 -6.90 -3.37
N VAL A 340 1.12 -6.17 -4.01
CA VAL A 340 0.27 -5.19 -3.34
C VAL A 340 -0.84 -5.94 -2.61
N LEU A 341 -0.97 -5.65 -1.33
CA LEU A 341 -2.10 -6.06 -0.51
C LEU A 341 -2.94 -4.83 -0.19
N ASP A 342 -4.17 -4.83 -0.67
CA ASP A 342 -5.12 -3.79 -0.32
C ASP A 342 -5.66 -4.04 1.10
N LEU A 343 -5.46 -3.06 1.98
CA LEU A 343 -5.97 -3.04 3.34
C LEU A 343 -7.20 -2.11 3.39
N SER A 344 -8.24 -2.48 2.64
CA SER A 344 -9.44 -1.66 2.46
C SER A 344 -10.38 -1.65 3.68
N LEU A 345 -10.24 -2.64 4.57
CA LEU A 345 -10.95 -2.61 5.84
C LEU A 345 -10.24 -1.60 6.73
N LEU A 346 -10.93 -0.54 7.08
CA LEU A 346 -10.40 0.53 7.92
C LEU A 346 -9.88 -0.04 9.25
N GLU A 347 -8.66 0.32 9.61
CA GLU A 347 -8.18 0.21 10.98
C GLU A 347 -8.92 1.28 11.80
N THR A 348 -10.18 1.01 12.13
CA THR A 348 -10.96 1.90 12.99
C THR A 348 -10.56 1.71 14.46
N ASN A 349 -10.68 2.76 15.24
CA ASN A 349 -10.26 2.86 16.64
C ASN A 349 -10.71 1.67 17.51
N GLN A 350 -9.80 1.15 18.32
CA GLN A 350 -9.96 0.28 19.49
C GLN A 350 -10.70 -1.08 19.32
N ASP A 351 -11.59 -1.23 18.34
CA ASP A 351 -12.61 -2.28 18.30
C ASP A 351 -12.33 -3.37 17.23
N GLU A 352 -11.10 -3.51 16.75
CA GLU A 352 -10.75 -4.45 15.70
C GLU A 352 -10.16 -5.75 16.26
N GLY A 353 -11.00 -6.70 16.37
CA GLY A 353 -10.77 -8.05 16.83
C GLY A 353 -12.07 -8.83 16.73
N ASP A 354 -12.17 -9.96 17.38
CA ASP A 354 -13.48 -10.51 17.71
C ASP A 354 -14.15 -9.48 18.63
N PRO A 355 -15.30 -8.90 18.24
CA PRO A 355 -15.95 -7.85 19.00
C PRO A 355 -16.32 -8.26 20.43
N CYS A 356 -16.24 -9.55 20.72
CA CYS A 356 -16.58 -10.14 22.00
C CYS A 356 -15.37 -10.70 22.78
N VAL A 357 -14.16 -10.73 22.19
CA VAL A 357 -13.01 -11.41 22.83
C VAL A 357 -11.75 -10.55 22.75
N PRO A 358 -10.99 -10.44 23.87
CA PRO A 358 -11.31 -10.99 25.20
C PRO A 358 -12.44 -10.24 25.89
N GLN A 359 -13.18 -10.91 26.78
CA GLN A 359 -14.37 -10.36 27.43
C GLN A 359 -14.13 -9.03 28.16
N SER A 360 -12.94 -8.82 28.70
CA SER A 360 -12.52 -7.58 29.39
C SER A 360 -12.24 -6.42 28.43
N TYR A 361 -12.12 -6.66 27.13
CA TYR A 361 -11.83 -5.67 26.07
C TYR A 361 -12.80 -5.79 24.89
N ARG A 362 -14.07 -6.15 25.18
CA ARG A 362 -15.14 -6.12 24.17
C ARG A 362 -15.29 -4.70 23.61
N TRP A 363 -15.72 -4.60 22.37
CA TRP A 363 -15.96 -3.31 21.73
C TRP A 363 -16.95 -2.46 22.52
N GLU A 364 -16.70 -1.17 22.60
CA GLU A 364 -17.61 -0.24 23.24
C GLU A 364 -18.97 -0.24 22.52
N GLY A 365 -20.05 -0.26 23.32
CA GLY A 365 -21.40 -0.35 22.77
C GLY A 365 -21.87 -1.76 22.44
N LEU A 366 -21.06 -2.81 22.63
CA LEU A 366 -21.48 -4.20 22.44
C LEU A 366 -21.69 -4.93 23.77
N ASP A 367 -22.74 -5.77 23.80
CA ASP A 367 -22.84 -6.86 24.76
C ASP A 367 -22.81 -8.19 24.01
N CYS A 368 -22.09 -9.16 24.59
CA CYS A 368 -21.91 -10.48 24.02
C CYS A 368 -22.36 -11.57 24.99
N SER A 369 -22.85 -12.68 24.45
CA SER A 369 -23.03 -13.92 25.18
C SER A 369 -21.74 -14.73 25.20
N TYR A 370 -21.45 -15.40 26.32
CA TYR A 370 -20.25 -16.23 26.51
C TYR A 370 -20.66 -17.63 26.98
N PRO A 371 -21.22 -18.47 26.09
CA PRO A 371 -21.57 -19.85 26.43
C PRO A 371 -20.30 -20.70 26.55
N ASP A 372 -20.30 -21.70 27.44
CA ASP A 372 -19.12 -22.54 27.75
C ASP A 372 -18.62 -23.37 26.56
N SER A 373 -19.46 -23.64 25.56
CA SER A 373 -19.16 -24.57 24.45
C SER A 373 -19.28 -23.97 23.05
N GLU A 374 -19.68 -22.69 22.92
CA GLU A 374 -19.85 -22.01 21.64
C GLU A 374 -19.07 -20.70 21.60
N PRO A 375 -18.65 -20.22 20.43
CA PRO A 375 -18.00 -18.91 20.31
C PRO A 375 -18.97 -17.81 20.76
N PRO A 376 -18.46 -16.73 21.41
CA PRO A 376 -19.26 -15.57 21.81
C PRO A 376 -20.08 -15.00 20.66
N ARG A 377 -21.24 -14.46 20.97
CA ARG A 377 -22.15 -13.86 19.97
C ARG A 377 -22.63 -12.51 20.45
N ILE A 378 -22.69 -11.54 19.54
CA ILE A 378 -23.26 -10.21 19.81
C ILE A 378 -24.74 -10.35 20.09
N ILE A 379 -25.16 -9.91 21.28
CA ILE A 379 -26.55 -9.92 21.74
C ILE A 379 -27.17 -8.52 21.90
N SER A 380 -26.34 -7.48 22.07
CA SER A 380 -26.77 -6.07 22.12
C SER A 380 -25.77 -5.19 21.36
N LEU A 381 -26.31 -4.21 20.62
CA LEU A 381 -25.54 -3.20 19.90
C LEU A 381 -26.09 -1.82 20.23
N ASN A 382 -25.32 -1.03 20.98
CA ASN A 382 -25.65 0.32 21.38
C ASN A 382 -24.81 1.35 20.60
N LEU A 383 -25.47 2.05 19.69
CA LEU A 383 -24.88 3.11 18.86
C LEU A 383 -25.55 4.47 19.16
N THR A 384 -25.89 4.71 20.42
CA THR A 384 -26.51 5.97 20.85
C THR A 384 -25.60 7.15 20.61
N GLY A 385 -26.10 8.20 19.91
CA GLY A 385 -25.36 9.44 19.71
C GLY A 385 -24.10 9.31 18.85
N SER A 386 -24.03 8.30 17.97
CA SER A 386 -22.86 8.01 17.15
C SER A 386 -22.79 8.81 15.83
N ASN A 387 -23.61 9.86 15.68
CA ASN A 387 -23.72 10.70 14.47
C ASN A 387 -24.00 9.90 13.19
N LEU A 388 -24.77 8.84 13.30
CA LEU A 388 -25.13 7.99 12.17
C LEU A 388 -26.19 8.68 11.29
N THR A 389 -26.06 8.50 9.98
CA THR A 389 -26.94 9.08 8.97
C THR A 389 -27.47 8.00 8.02
N GLY A 390 -28.59 8.30 7.32
CA GLY A 390 -29.11 7.42 6.28
C GLY A 390 -30.12 6.39 6.77
N THR A 391 -30.13 5.20 6.15
CA THR A 391 -31.11 4.13 6.41
C THR A 391 -30.50 2.96 7.17
N ILE A 392 -31.32 2.26 7.97
CA ILE A 392 -30.88 1.04 8.66
C ILE A 392 -30.61 -0.06 7.63
N THR A 393 -29.37 -0.59 7.60
CA THR A 393 -28.98 -1.63 6.64
C THR A 393 -29.57 -3.00 6.97
N SER A 394 -29.94 -3.78 5.95
CA SER A 394 -30.38 -5.17 6.10
C SER A 394 -29.27 -6.10 6.64
N ASP A 395 -27.99 -5.70 6.55
CA ASP A 395 -26.86 -6.50 7.01
C ASP A 395 -26.85 -6.74 8.52
N ILE A 396 -27.49 -5.87 9.31
CA ILE A 396 -27.69 -6.08 10.74
C ILE A 396 -28.44 -7.40 11.02
N SER A 397 -29.27 -7.87 10.08
CA SER A 397 -29.96 -9.15 10.23
C SER A 397 -29.02 -10.37 10.24
N LYS A 398 -27.78 -10.22 9.76
CA LYS A 398 -26.74 -11.27 9.82
C LYS A 398 -26.29 -11.54 11.26
N LEU A 399 -26.49 -10.58 12.19
CA LEU A 399 -26.29 -10.77 13.62
C LEU A 399 -27.47 -11.57 14.19
N THR A 400 -27.47 -12.88 13.98
CA THR A 400 -28.61 -13.76 14.26
C THR A 400 -29.00 -13.82 15.72
N GLN A 401 -28.05 -13.60 16.65
CA GLN A 401 -28.28 -13.61 18.11
C GLN A 401 -28.53 -12.21 18.71
N LEU A 402 -28.53 -11.16 17.90
CA LEU A 402 -28.79 -9.80 18.35
C LEU A 402 -30.23 -9.70 18.95
N ARG A 403 -30.34 -9.22 20.16
CA ARG A 403 -31.62 -9.07 20.91
C ARG A 403 -32.00 -7.61 21.11
N GLU A 404 -31.03 -6.70 21.15
CA GLU A 404 -31.23 -5.27 21.31
C GLU A 404 -30.35 -4.48 20.32
N LEU A 405 -30.96 -3.50 19.64
CA LEU A 405 -30.30 -2.52 18.78
C LEU A 405 -30.76 -1.14 19.22
N ASN A 406 -29.84 -0.33 19.76
CA ASN A 406 -30.13 1.03 20.20
C ASN A 406 -29.44 2.02 19.26
N LEU A 407 -30.23 2.80 18.54
CA LEU A 407 -29.79 3.83 17.58
C LEU A 407 -30.30 5.23 18.02
N SER A 408 -30.72 5.41 19.26
CA SER A 408 -31.21 6.69 19.77
C SER A 408 -30.09 7.76 19.75
N GLY A 409 -30.46 9.04 19.71
CA GLY A 409 -29.47 10.14 19.63
C GLY A 409 -28.81 10.30 18.26
N ASN A 410 -29.37 9.68 17.21
CA ASN A 410 -28.88 9.84 15.82
C ASN A 410 -29.99 10.45 14.95
N PRO A 411 -30.20 11.78 15.01
CA PRO A 411 -31.33 12.44 14.39
C PRO A 411 -31.40 12.32 12.87
N GLU A 412 -30.29 12.03 12.23
CA GLU A 412 -30.21 11.87 10.77
C GLU A 412 -30.42 10.42 10.28
N ILE A 413 -30.67 9.48 11.19
CA ILE A 413 -31.14 8.16 10.80
C ILE A 413 -32.60 8.21 10.38
N ASN A 414 -32.86 7.79 9.14
CA ASN A 414 -34.24 7.61 8.68
C ASN A 414 -34.83 6.32 9.26
N GLY A 415 -35.42 6.42 10.45
CA GLY A 415 -36.07 5.31 11.15
C GLY A 415 -37.42 4.88 10.55
N SER A 416 -37.91 5.55 9.48
CA SER A 416 -39.18 5.17 8.84
C SER A 416 -39.03 3.96 7.90
N VAL A 417 -37.81 3.60 7.51
CA VAL A 417 -37.54 2.45 6.64
C VAL A 417 -36.73 1.41 7.40
N ILE A 418 -37.42 0.47 8.03
CA ILE A 418 -36.79 -0.69 8.67
C ILE A 418 -36.81 -1.85 7.69
N PRO A 419 -35.67 -2.51 7.41
CA PRO A 419 -35.62 -3.67 6.51
C PRO A 419 -36.55 -4.79 6.98
N ASP A 420 -37.23 -5.45 6.03
CA ASP A 420 -38.22 -6.51 6.34
C ASP A 420 -37.65 -7.64 7.20
N SER A 421 -36.38 -7.96 7.06
CA SER A 421 -35.67 -8.97 7.84
C SER A 421 -35.59 -8.60 9.31
N LEU A 422 -35.36 -7.32 9.64
CA LEU A 422 -35.35 -6.80 11.00
C LEU A 422 -36.78 -6.60 11.54
N GLN A 423 -37.69 -6.10 10.68
CA GLN A 423 -39.09 -5.91 11.06
C GLN A 423 -39.74 -7.24 11.53
N LYS A 424 -39.51 -8.33 10.81
CA LYS A 424 -39.96 -9.66 11.19
C LYS A 424 -39.47 -10.12 12.57
N ARG A 425 -38.23 -9.72 12.94
CA ARG A 425 -37.65 -10.05 14.25
C ARG A 425 -38.22 -9.19 15.36
N ILE A 426 -38.52 -7.91 15.07
CA ILE A 426 -39.20 -6.98 15.98
C ILE A 426 -40.64 -7.47 16.26
N ASP A 427 -41.39 -7.83 15.21
CA ASP A 427 -42.78 -8.34 15.32
C ASP A 427 -42.87 -9.64 16.11
N ARG A 428 -41.80 -10.46 16.11
CA ARG A 428 -41.69 -11.70 16.90
C ARG A 428 -41.15 -11.48 18.32
N ASN A 429 -40.91 -10.22 18.74
CA ASN A 429 -40.26 -9.89 20.02
C ASN A 429 -38.87 -10.52 20.21
N SER A 430 -38.19 -10.89 19.13
CA SER A 430 -36.83 -11.44 19.16
C SER A 430 -35.74 -10.38 18.97
N LEU A 431 -36.11 -9.14 18.62
CA LEU A 431 -35.23 -7.99 18.53
C LEU A 431 -35.96 -6.74 19.03
N LYS A 432 -35.34 -6.03 19.98
CA LYS A 432 -35.79 -4.72 20.48
C LYS A 432 -35.01 -3.63 19.72
N LEU A 433 -35.70 -2.77 18.98
CA LEU A 433 -35.12 -1.60 18.29
C LEU A 433 -35.50 -0.33 19.06
N ILE A 434 -34.49 0.51 19.38
CA ILE A 434 -34.66 1.81 20.05
C ILE A 434 -34.22 2.90 19.09
N LEU A 435 -35.12 3.85 18.79
CA LEU A 435 -34.93 5.01 17.96
C LEU A 435 -35.44 6.26 18.66
N ASP A 436 -34.98 7.46 18.28
CA ASP A 436 -35.50 8.74 18.73
C ASP A 436 -36.99 8.86 18.33
N GLY A 437 -37.84 9.20 19.29
CA GLY A 437 -39.27 9.40 19.05
C GLY A 437 -40.15 8.16 19.18
N ASN A 438 -39.65 7.00 19.58
CA ASN A 438 -40.47 5.81 19.78
C ASN A 438 -40.38 5.23 21.22
N GLN A 439 -41.19 5.75 22.11
CA GLN A 439 -41.63 4.97 23.28
C GLN A 439 -42.64 3.93 22.80
N ASN A 440 -42.31 2.64 22.94
CA ASN A 440 -43.20 1.48 22.89
C ASN A 440 -44.27 1.49 21.78
N ARG A 441 -43.96 1.04 20.60
CA ARG A 441 -44.97 0.54 19.66
C ARG A 441 -45.14 -0.97 19.81
N THR A 442 -45.82 -1.39 20.90
CA THR A 442 -46.73 -2.52 20.86
C THR A 442 -48.07 -2.00 20.39
N THR A 443 -48.32 -1.93 19.10
CA THR A 443 -49.65 -1.64 18.60
C THR A 443 -50.05 -2.66 17.54
N LYS A 444 -51.08 -3.45 17.89
CA LYS A 444 -51.89 -4.18 16.91
C LYS A 444 -52.37 -3.22 15.84
N SER A 445 -51.78 -3.30 14.64
CA SER A 445 -52.36 -2.66 13.47
C SER A 445 -53.51 -3.50 12.96
N LYS A 446 -54.72 -2.96 13.06
CA LYS A 446 -55.87 -3.42 12.26
C LYS A 446 -55.58 -3.15 10.80
N SER A 447 -55.56 -4.18 9.99
CA SER A 447 -55.53 -4.08 8.54
C SER A 447 -56.70 -3.24 8.05
N LYS A 448 -56.45 -2.15 7.36
CA LYS A 448 -57.45 -1.55 6.47
C LYS A 448 -57.21 -2.15 5.11
N ASP A 449 -58.16 -2.96 4.68
CA ASP A 449 -58.23 -3.47 3.28
C ASP A 449 -58.28 -2.30 2.32
N VAL A 450 -57.23 -2.16 1.52
CA VAL A 450 -57.22 -1.27 0.35
C VAL A 450 -57.70 -2.12 -0.82
N PRO A 451 -58.75 -1.71 -1.57
CA PRO A 451 -59.32 -2.54 -2.61
C PRO A 451 -58.31 -2.72 -3.76
N ILE A 452 -58.11 -3.98 -4.15
CA ILE A 452 -57.18 -4.48 -5.15
C ILE A 452 -57.34 -3.80 -6.55
N VAL A 453 -58.47 -3.12 -6.77
CA VAL A 453 -58.78 -2.44 -8.06
C VAL A 453 -57.91 -1.19 -8.31
N ALA A 454 -57.37 -0.50 -7.26
CA ALA A 454 -56.55 0.70 -7.42
C ALA A 454 -55.11 0.40 -7.84
N ILE A 455 -54.58 -0.81 -7.57
CA ILE A 455 -53.22 -1.21 -7.91
C ILE A 455 -53.11 -1.67 -9.37
N ALA A 456 -54.16 -2.27 -9.93
CA ALA A 456 -54.19 -2.71 -11.31
C ALA A 456 -54.21 -1.56 -12.35
N ALA A 457 -54.78 -0.39 -11.96
CA ALA A 457 -54.83 0.77 -12.88
C ALA A 457 -53.47 1.53 -12.96
N SER A 458 -52.65 1.49 -11.92
CA SER A 458 -51.33 2.16 -11.90
C SER A 458 -50.25 1.39 -12.65
N VAL A 459 -50.34 0.03 -12.70
CA VAL A 459 -49.40 -0.82 -13.43
C VAL A 459 -49.66 -0.77 -14.96
N ALA A 460 -50.92 -0.71 -15.38
CA ALA A 460 -51.29 -0.60 -16.78
C ALA A 460 -50.89 0.77 -17.42
N GLY A 461 -50.97 1.86 -16.67
CA GLY A 461 -50.53 3.20 -17.12
C GLY A 461 -49.02 3.33 -17.31
N GLY A 462 -48.21 2.71 -16.41
CA GLY A 462 -46.76 2.73 -16.51
C GLY A 462 -46.20 1.96 -17.70
N PHE A 463 -46.81 0.80 -18.03
CA PHE A 463 -46.39 -0.03 -19.18
C PHE A 463 -46.68 0.69 -20.51
N SER A 464 -47.83 1.38 -20.65
CA SER A 464 -48.19 2.13 -21.85
C SER A 464 -47.20 3.28 -22.13
N LEU A 465 -46.74 3.98 -21.11
CA LEU A 465 -45.76 5.07 -21.23
C LEU A 465 -44.38 4.59 -21.69
N ILE A 466 -43.92 3.45 -21.16
CA ILE A 466 -42.62 2.85 -21.55
C ILE A 466 -42.66 2.40 -23.02
N VAL A 467 -43.77 1.80 -23.47
CA VAL A 467 -43.94 1.36 -24.86
C VAL A 467 -43.98 2.55 -25.81
N ILE A 468 -44.65 3.63 -25.46
CA ILE A 468 -44.70 4.85 -26.29
C ILE A 468 -43.30 5.50 -26.38
N VAL A 469 -42.54 5.58 -25.29
CA VAL A 469 -41.17 6.12 -25.32
C VAL A 469 -40.24 5.24 -26.14
N ALA A 470 -40.37 3.93 -26.04
CA ALA A 470 -39.59 2.99 -26.86
C ALA A 470 -39.91 3.10 -28.37
N ILE A 471 -41.18 3.29 -28.73
CA ILE A 471 -41.60 3.48 -30.13
C ILE A 471 -41.08 4.82 -30.67
N ILE A 472 -41.14 5.89 -29.91
CA ILE A 472 -40.60 7.21 -30.32
C ILE A 472 -39.07 7.10 -30.49
N PHE A 473 -38.37 6.40 -29.61
CA PHE A 473 -36.93 6.19 -29.71
C PHE A 473 -36.51 5.37 -30.96
N VAL A 474 -37.29 4.34 -31.30
CA VAL A 474 -37.07 3.54 -32.52
C VAL A 474 -37.37 4.34 -33.78
N LEU A 475 -38.42 5.13 -33.78
CA LEU A 475 -38.79 5.97 -34.93
C LEU A 475 -37.80 7.14 -35.17
N THR A 476 -37.23 7.72 -34.12
CA THR A 476 -36.21 8.76 -34.25
C THR A 476 -34.87 8.20 -34.77
N ARG A 477 -34.52 6.95 -34.42
CA ARG A 477 -33.32 6.28 -34.96
C ARG A 477 -33.44 5.82 -36.41
N ARG A 478 -34.65 5.67 -36.95
CA ARG A 478 -34.88 5.29 -38.38
C ARG A 478 -34.76 6.42 -39.39
N LYS A 479 -34.62 7.68 -38.94
CA LYS A 479 -34.50 8.85 -39.83
C LYS A 479 -33.07 9.31 -40.15
N GLN A 480 -32.05 8.58 -39.71
CA GLN A 480 -30.66 8.89 -40.08
C GLN A 480 -30.00 7.68 -40.75
N LYS A 481 -30.37 7.45 -42.04
CA LYS A 481 -29.54 6.69 -42.98
C LYS A 481 -29.69 7.24 -44.39
N HIS A 482 -28.52 7.61 -44.91
CA HIS A 482 -28.06 7.72 -46.30
C HIS A 482 -28.43 9.00 -47.11
N PRO A 483 -27.59 9.38 -48.12
CA PRO A 483 -26.66 8.53 -48.89
C PRO A 483 -25.23 9.07 -49.09
N GLU A 484 -24.39 8.12 -49.56
CA GLU A 484 -23.10 8.26 -50.20
C GLU A 484 -23.15 9.06 -51.55
N ALA A 485 -22.02 9.71 -51.92
CA ALA A 485 -21.36 9.47 -53.19
C ALA A 485 -20.06 10.29 -53.37
N SER A 486 -18.98 9.55 -53.57
CA SER A 486 -17.86 9.66 -54.53
C SER A 486 -17.20 11.00 -54.84
N GLY A 487 -15.83 10.98 -54.70
CA GLY A 487 -14.81 11.90 -55.16
C GLY A 487 -14.70 12.16 -56.67
N PRO A 488 -13.60 12.60 -57.27
CA PRO A 488 -12.22 12.78 -56.80
C PRO A 488 -11.50 14.09 -57.27
N VAL A 489 -10.25 14.33 -56.77
CA VAL A 489 -9.03 14.88 -57.45
C VAL A 489 -8.95 16.36 -57.84
N SER A 490 -8.01 17.09 -57.34
CA SER A 490 -6.82 17.72 -57.93
C SER A 490 -6.43 19.08 -57.33
N VAL A 491 -5.24 19.13 -56.80
CA VAL A 491 -4.11 20.07 -57.01
C VAL A 491 -4.41 21.53 -57.44
N THR A 492 -3.97 22.53 -56.67
CA THR A 492 -2.87 23.47 -56.96
C THR A 492 -2.79 24.64 -55.96
N THR A 493 -1.59 24.87 -55.50
CA THR A 493 -0.84 26.12 -55.16
C THR A 493 -1.59 27.47 -55.10
N GLY A 494 -1.24 28.26 -54.04
CA GLY A 494 -1.26 29.70 -54.13
C GLY A 494 -1.40 30.45 -52.82
N THR A 495 -0.32 30.84 -52.25
CA THR A 495 0.06 32.10 -51.55
C THR A 495 -0.99 33.04 -50.95
N ALA A 496 -0.66 33.42 -49.70
CA ALA A 496 -0.71 34.76 -49.07
C ALA A 496 -1.94 35.24 -48.33
N ASN A 497 -1.67 35.50 -47.08
CA ASN A 497 -2.05 36.64 -46.22
C ASN A 497 -3.49 36.89 -45.80
N THR A 498 -3.56 37.02 -44.51
CA THR A 498 -4.14 38.08 -43.66
C THR A 498 -5.22 37.65 -42.69
N GLU A 499 -4.83 37.72 -41.42
CA GLU A 499 -5.55 38.06 -40.20
C GLU A 499 -7.06 37.84 -40.08
N THR A 500 -7.52 37.13 -39.06
CA THR A 500 -8.21 37.71 -37.90
C THR A 500 -8.63 36.62 -36.89
N ARG A 501 -8.16 36.76 -35.67
CA ARG A 501 -8.67 36.50 -34.33
C ARG A 501 -9.84 35.53 -34.13
N SER A 502 -9.64 34.50 -33.35
CA SER A 502 -9.96 34.44 -31.91
C SER A 502 -9.70 33.03 -31.30
N PRO A 503 -9.59 32.88 -29.98
CA PRO A 503 -8.50 32.11 -29.39
C PRO A 503 -8.97 30.80 -28.78
N ASN A 504 -8.16 29.76 -28.97
CA ASN A 504 -8.17 28.62 -28.08
C ASN A 504 -6.73 28.47 -27.53
N PRO A 505 -6.50 28.42 -26.23
CA PRO A 505 -5.16 28.39 -25.71
C PRO A 505 -4.60 26.98 -25.86
N SER A 506 -3.80 26.75 -26.88
CA SER A 506 -2.86 25.64 -26.92
C SER A 506 -1.70 25.97 -25.99
N ILE A 507 -1.63 25.27 -24.84
CA ILE A 507 -0.53 25.36 -23.88
C ILE A 507 0.72 24.82 -24.57
N ILE A 508 1.61 25.72 -24.97
CA ILE A 508 2.96 25.41 -25.42
C ILE A 508 3.83 25.22 -24.17
N THR A 509 4.12 24.00 -23.82
CA THR A 509 5.09 23.64 -22.77
C THR A 509 6.51 23.91 -23.25
N LYS A 510 7.01 25.13 -23.02
CA LYS A 510 8.45 25.40 -22.94
C LYS A 510 8.83 25.43 -21.47
N GLU A 511 9.84 24.64 -21.09
CA GLU A 511 10.48 24.69 -19.78
C GLU A 511 10.82 26.14 -19.42
N ARG A 512 10.10 26.74 -18.48
CA ARG A 512 10.32 28.15 -18.12
C ARG A 512 11.03 28.23 -16.77
N LYS A 513 12.32 28.59 -16.81
CA LYS A 513 13.08 28.94 -15.61
C LYS A 513 12.89 30.42 -15.31
N PHE A 514 12.51 30.74 -14.08
CA PHE A 514 12.28 32.09 -13.59
C PHE A 514 13.42 32.52 -12.66
N THR A 515 13.71 33.81 -12.65
CA THR A 515 14.58 34.44 -11.65
C THR A 515 13.82 34.72 -10.36
N TYR A 516 14.51 34.86 -9.25
CA TYR A 516 13.86 35.21 -7.97
C TYR A 516 13.15 36.57 -8.01
N SER A 517 13.67 37.54 -8.81
CA SER A 517 13.02 38.82 -9.03
C SER A 517 11.66 38.68 -9.76
N GLU A 518 11.54 37.75 -10.69
CA GLU A 518 10.27 37.45 -11.34
C GLU A 518 9.30 36.78 -10.36
N VAL A 519 9.79 35.89 -9.48
CA VAL A 519 8.97 35.28 -8.42
C VAL A 519 8.42 36.35 -7.45
N LEU A 520 9.22 37.31 -7.04
CA LEU A 520 8.78 38.44 -6.23
C LEU A 520 7.70 39.27 -6.94
N LYS A 521 7.89 39.54 -8.22
CA LYS A 521 6.93 40.30 -9.02
C LYS A 521 5.61 39.56 -9.19
N MET A 522 5.64 38.27 -9.58
CA MET A 522 4.43 37.49 -9.78
C MET A 522 3.63 37.25 -8.49
N THR A 523 4.31 37.17 -7.33
CA THR A 523 3.65 37.00 -6.02
C THR A 523 3.32 38.32 -5.32
N ASN A 524 3.54 39.45 -5.97
CA ASN A 524 3.43 40.78 -5.36
C ASN A 524 4.15 40.83 -4.00
N ASN A 525 5.42 40.43 -4.00
CA ASN A 525 6.27 40.33 -2.83
C ASN A 525 5.68 39.43 -1.71
N PHE A 526 5.12 38.26 -2.12
CA PHE A 526 4.52 37.25 -1.23
C PHE A 526 3.30 37.74 -0.46
N ALA A 527 2.50 38.63 -1.07
CA ALA A 527 1.39 39.33 -0.41
C ALA A 527 0.26 38.39 0.08
N ARG A 528 -0.03 37.30 -0.65
CA ARG A 528 -1.14 36.38 -0.32
C ARG A 528 -0.64 34.95 -0.14
N VAL A 529 -0.76 34.43 1.08
CA VAL A 529 -0.47 33.02 1.40
C VAL A 529 -1.68 32.16 1.06
N LEU A 530 -1.48 31.09 0.31
CA LEU A 530 -2.47 30.03 0.03
C LEU A 530 -2.38 28.88 1.02
N GLY A 531 -1.17 28.55 1.49
CA GLY A 531 -0.97 27.47 2.43
C GLY A 531 0.45 27.44 2.99
N LYS A 532 0.61 26.80 4.15
CA LYS A 532 1.91 26.63 4.80
C LYS A 532 2.06 25.20 5.31
N GLY A 533 3.17 24.55 4.97
CA GLY A 533 3.45 23.17 5.35
C GLY A 533 4.92 22.92 5.64
N GLY A 534 5.28 21.69 5.97
CA GLY A 534 6.65 21.30 6.34
C GLY A 534 7.68 21.49 5.20
N PHE A 535 7.24 21.53 3.95
CA PHE A 535 8.10 21.68 2.76
C PHE A 535 8.19 23.13 2.26
N GLY A 536 7.50 24.07 2.89
CA GLY A 536 7.53 25.48 2.50
C GLY A 536 6.18 26.17 2.57
N THR A 537 6.14 27.40 2.03
CA THR A 537 4.92 28.21 1.98
C THR A 537 4.49 28.39 0.52
N VAL A 538 3.20 28.25 0.25
CA VAL A 538 2.58 28.46 -1.07
C VAL A 538 1.92 29.83 -1.10
N TYR A 539 2.23 30.59 -2.13
CA TYR A 539 1.71 31.94 -2.35
C TYR A 539 0.88 32.01 -3.63
N HIS A 540 -0.12 32.87 -3.62
CA HIS A 540 -0.83 33.24 -4.82
C HIS A 540 0.03 34.18 -5.67
N GLY A 541 -0.01 34.01 -6.97
CA GLY A 541 0.70 34.85 -7.91
C GLY A 541 -0.04 35.04 -9.22
N ASN A 542 0.42 35.98 -10.05
CA ASN A 542 -0.05 36.24 -11.41
C ASN A 542 1.14 36.23 -12.36
N LEU A 543 1.01 35.50 -13.44
CA LEU A 543 1.98 35.43 -14.52
C LEU A 543 1.26 35.74 -15.84
N ASP A 544 1.57 36.88 -16.45
CA ASP A 544 0.99 37.31 -17.73
C ASP A 544 -0.56 37.13 -17.78
N ASP A 545 -1.29 37.69 -16.80
CA ASP A 545 -2.76 37.59 -16.60
C ASP A 545 -3.30 36.19 -16.26
N THR A 546 -2.42 35.22 -16.00
CA THR A 546 -2.80 33.88 -15.55
C THR A 546 -2.47 33.72 -14.07
N GLU A 547 -3.44 33.25 -13.27
CA GLU A 547 -3.22 32.97 -11.86
C GLU A 547 -2.33 31.75 -11.70
N VAL A 548 -1.36 31.82 -10.77
CA VAL A 548 -0.41 30.73 -10.44
C VAL A 548 -0.29 30.54 -8.93
N ALA A 549 0.10 29.35 -8.53
CA ALA A 549 0.46 29.03 -7.15
C ALA A 549 1.98 28.84 -7.04
N VAL A 550 2.64 29.64 -6.22
CA VAL A 550 4.10 29.65 -6.07
C VAL A 550 4.51 29.04 -4.73
N LYS A 551 5.10 27.86 -4.76
CA LYS A 551 5.62 27.15 -3.58
C LYS A 551 7.07 27.54 -3.35
N MET A 552 7.34 28.36 -2.34
CA MET A 552 8.68 28.65 -1.87
C MET A 552 9.15 27.54 -0.94
N LEU A 553 10.29 26.94 -1.24
CA LEU A 553 10.84 25.86 -0.43
C LEU A 553 11.61 26.43 0.77
N SER A 554 11.43 25.83 1.95
CA SER A 554 12.11 26.27 3.17
C SER A 554 13.59 25.90 3.13
N HIS A 555 14.44 26.90 3.46
CA HIS A 555 15.88 26.70 3.60
C HIS A 555 16.21 25.75 4.74
N SER A 556 16.60 24.53 4.46
CA SER A 556 17.54 23.78 5.29
C SER A 556 17.98 22.49 4.61
N SER A 557 19.21 22.51 4.14
CA SER A 557 20.04 21.36 3.78
C SER A 557 20.21 21.07 2.28
N ALA A 558 21.38 20.53 1.93
CA ALA A 558 21.68 19.87 0.66
C ALA A 558 20.61 18.84 0.20
N GLN A 559 19.73 18.46 1.10
CA GLN A 559 18.58 17.60 0.90
C GLN A 559 17.43 18.33 0.16
N GLY A 560 17.11 19.58 0.54
CA GLY A 560 16.04 20.35 -0.10
C GLY A 560 16.30 20.65 -1.56
N TYR A 561 17.58 20.87 -1.93
CA TYR A 561 17.94 21.07 -3.34
C TYR A 561 17.79 19.80 -4.19
N LYS A 562 18.13 18.63 -3.64
CA LYS A 562 17.93 17.35 -4.34
C LYS A 562 16.45 17.03 -4.54
N GLU A 563 15.62 17.31 -3.54
CA GLU A 563 14.17 17.13 -3.61
C GLU A 563 13.55 18.08 -4.65
N PHE A 564 13.95 19.34 -4.63
CA PHE A 564 13.56 20.33 -5.62
C PHE A 564 13.88 19.87 -7.05
N LYS A 565 15.12 19.43 -7.31
CA LYS A 565 15.53 18.98 -8.63
C LYS A 565 14.75 17.74 -9.09
N ALA A 566 14.52 16.79 -8.20
CA ALA A 566 13.73 15.60 -8.49
C ALA A 566 12.25 15.94 -8.78
N GLU A 567 11.65 16.89 -8.03
CA GLU A 567 10.28 17.35 -8.23
C GLU A 567 10.16 18.09 -9.58
N VAL A 568 11.10 18.94 -9.94
CA VAL A 568 11.17 19.61 -11.24
C VAL A 568 11.28 18.59 -12.39
N GLU A 569 12.24 17.67 -12.32
CA GLU A 569 12.45 16.65 -13.37
C GLU A 569 11.22 15.73 -13.55
N LEU A 570 10.54 15.40 -12.46
CA LEU A 570 9.34 14.57 -12.50
C LEU A 570 8.15 15.33 -13.11
N LEU A 571 7.88 16.53 -12.61
CA LEU A 571 6.69 17.30 -13.01
C LEU A 571 6.80 17.89 -14.41
N LEU A 572 8.01 18.16 -14.92
CA LEU A 572 8.21 18.55 -16.31
C LEU A 572 7.90 17.43 -17.31
N ARG A 573 7.93 16.16 -16.86
CA ARG A 573 7.63 14.98 -17.70
C ARG A 573 6.21 14.47 -17.58
N VAL A 574 5.47 14.88 -16.53
CA VAL A 574 4.13 14.33 -16.23
C VAL A 574 3.08 15.42 -16.48
N HIS A 575 2.36 15.29 -17.60
CA HIS A 575 1.22 16.14 -17.92
C HIS A 575 -0.05 15.28 -17.94
N HIS A 576 -0.97 15.57 -17.03
CA HIS A 576 -2.23 14.84 -16.99
C HIS A 576 -3.36 15.78 -16.53
N ARG A 577 -4.52 15.71 -17.18
CA ARG A 577 -5.68 16.58 -16.93
C ARG A 577 -6.25 16.56 -15.51
N HIS A 578 -5.82 15.61 -14.68
CA HIS A 578 -6.21 15.47 -13.27
C HIS A 578 -5.04 15.65 -12.29
N LEU A 579 -3.93 16.18 -12.77
CA LEU A 579 -2.78 16.55 -11.94
C LEU A 579 -2.50 18.04 -12.13
N VAL A 580 -2.12 18.72 -11.05
CA VAL A 580 -1.71 20.12 -11.10
C VAL A 580 -0.46 20.26 -11.95
N GLY A 581 -0.53 21.08 -12.99
CA GLY A 581 0.58 21.29 -13.93
C GLY A 581 1.66 22.19 -13.35
N LEU A 582 2.95 21.83 -13.58
CA LEU A 582 4.07 22.70 -13.31
C LEU A 582 4.23 23.70 -14.47
N VAL A 583 4.12 24.99 -14.16
CA VAL A 583 4.28 26.11 -15.11
C VAL A 583 5.75 26.45 -15.30
N GLY A 584 6.54 26.29 -14.24
CA GLY A 584 7.98 26.53 -14.25
C GLY A 584 8.59 26.49 -12.87
N TYR A 585 9.87 26.86 -12.77
CA TYR A 585 10.60 26.81 -11.51
C TYR A 585 11.62 27.97 -11.40
N CYS A 586 12.01 28.30 -10.18
CA CYS A 586 13.11 29.20 -9.85
C CYS A 586 14.22 28.41 -9.14
N ASP A 587 15.43 28.53 -9.66
CA ASP A 587 16.67 28.00 -9.09
C ASP A 587 17.70 29.15 -9.17
N ASP A 588 17.62 30.06 -8.20
CA ASP A 588 18.43 31.28 -8.13
C ASP A 588 19.20 31.29 -6.80
N GLY A 589 20.31 30.55 -6.80
CA GLY A 589 21.19 30.38 -5.67
C GLY A 589 20.54 29.61 -4.52
N ASP A 590 20.26 30.33 -3.43
CA ASP A 590 19.59 29.78 -2.23
C ASP A 590 18.06 29.92 -2.27
N LYS A 591 17.51 30.46 -3.35
CA LYS A 591 16.07 30.73 -3.53
C LYS A 591 15.46 29.73 -4.50
N LEU A 592 14.73 28.76 -3.96
CA LEU A 592 14.09 27.69 -4.73
C LEU A 592 12.59 27.88 -4.69
N ALA A 593 11.95 27.88 -5.87
CA ALA A 593 10.50 27.93 -6.00
C ALA A 593 9.96 27.04 -7.12
N LEU A 594 8.78 26.49 -6.92
CA LEU A 594 8.01 25.77 -7.92
C LEU A 594 6.74 26.58 -8.23
N ILE A 595 6.48 26.81 -9.52
CA ILE A 595 5.34 27.59 -10.00
C ILE A 595 4.35 26.63 -10.66
N TYR A 596 3.16 26.53 -10.11
CA TYR A 596 2.07 25.64 -10.55
C TYR A 596 0.90 26.43 -11.11
N GLU A 597 0.06 25.78 -11.89
CA GLU A 597 -1.27 26.31 -12.20
C GLU A 597 -2.09 26.51 -10.91
N TYR A 598 -2.87 27.59 -10.86
CA TYR A 598 -3.70 27.90 -9.70
C TYR A 598 -5.02 27.15 -9.73
N MET A 599 -5.35 26.47 -8.64
CA MET A 599 -6.61 25.74 -8.46
C MET A 599 -7.59 26.60 -7.65
N ALA A 600 -8.50 27.28 -8.35
CA ALA A 600 -9.44 28.24 -7.74
C ALA A 600 -10.43 27.60 -6.75
N ASN A 601 -10.66 26.27 -6.84
CA ASN A 601 -11.60 25.57 -5.98
C ASN A 601 -11.00 25.13 -4.62
N GLY A 602 -9.80 25.62 -4.26
CA GLY A 602 -9.14 25.29 -3.00
C GLY A 602 -8.59 23.88 -2.93
N ASP A 603 -8.15 23.48 -1.74
CA ASP A 603 -7.60 22.15 -1.51
C ASP A 603 -8.69 21.11 -1.19
N LEU A 604 -8.30 19.83 -1.22
CA LEU A 604 -9.21 18.70 -0.93
C LEU A 604 -9.77 18.78 0.49
N ARG A 605 -9.03 19.34 1.44
CA ARG A 605 -9.43 19.45 2.84
C ARG A 605 -10.53 20.50 3.00
N GLU A 606 -10.41 21.65 2.32
CA GLU A 606 -11.43 22.69 2.31
C GLU A 606 -12.73 22.19 1.66
N ASN A 607 -12.60 21.44 0.56
CA ASN A 607 -13.76 20.86 -0.14
C ASN A 607 -14.45 19.73 0.64
N MET A 608 -13.71 18.96 1.45
CA MET A 608 -14.28 17.89 2.27
C MET A 608 -14.91 18.39 3.58
N LEU A 609 -14.48 19.55 4.09
CA LEU A 609 -14.99 20.11 5.34
C LEU A 609 -16.24 20.99 5.18
N GLY A 610 -16.74 21.17 3.96
CA GLY A 610 -17.96 21.93 3.64
C GLY A 610 -17.83 23.41 3.98
N ASN A 611 -17.82 24.28 2.98
CA ASN A 611 -17.81 25.73 3.16
C ASN A 611 -18.96 26.21 4.04
N THR A 612 -18.67 26.57 5.28
CA THR A 612 -19.48 27.49 6.07
C THR A 612 -18.59 28.56 6.68
N PHE A 613 -18.18 29.52 5.87
CA PHE A 613 -17.91 30.87 6.37
C PHE A 613 -18.27 31.89 5.28
N THR A 614 -19.47 32.41 5.41
CA THR A 614 -19.90 33.66 4.78
C THR A 614 -19.09 34.78 5.43
N THR A 615 -18.31 35.48 4.64
CA THR A 615 -17.64 36.72 5.01
C THR A 615 -18.66 37.85 5.09
N VAL A 616 -18.56 38.62 6.18
CA VAL A 616 -18.88 40.05 6.20
C VAL A 616 -17.59 40.83 5.96
#